data_57d6965f8327418dc01f492a85ac4bd4
#
_entry.id   57d6965f8327418dc01f492a85ac4bd4
#
_cell.length_a   1.000
_cell.length_b   1.000
_cell.length_c   1.000
_cell.angle_alpha   90.00
_cell.angle_beta   90.00
_cell.angle_gamma   90.00
#
_symmetry.space_group_name_H-M   'P 1'
#
loop_
_entity.id
_entity.type
_entity.pdbx_description
1 polymer ?
#
loop_
_entity_poly.entity_id
_entity_poly.type
_entity_poly.pdbx_seq_one_letter_code
_entity_poly.pdbx_strand_id
1 'polypeptide(L)'
;SGSTPHIIKELEVGKKYTLTETIPADGYATAESITFVVENTADIQKVEMQDDTTKILISKVDMTDGSSEVKGAKLYILNENQEVMESWTSGDQPHYVEKLPIGTYTLLEETAPKGYIVANKVTFEVKDTGDVQGAKMEDEQAMGKVILNKTDKDTKKPMKGVEFALCDSKGKVLETLVTDSAGHAESKNYPIATFKNGQYKKAITYILKETKTLDGYQLDETEHKIQFEYVNDRTPVIEYTLDLTN
;
A
#
# COMPACT_ATOMS: atom_id res chain seq x y z
N SER A 1 37.21 -11.04 6.61
CA SER A 1 37.89 -11.78 5.53
C SER A 1 38.38 -10.80 4.47
N GLY A 2 39.41 -11.20 3.72
CA GLY A 2 40.00 -10.40 2.64
C GLY A 2 39.86 -11.10 1.28
N SER A 3 40.46 -10.51 0.24
CA SER A 3 40.47 -11.07 -1.12
C SER A 3 41.34 -12.32 -1.29
N THR A 4 42.09 -12.70 -0.26
CA THR A 4 42.97 -13.88 -0.25
C THR A 4 42.69 -14.77 0.95
N PRO A 5 42.87 -16.11 0.82
CA PRO A 5 42.71 -17.02 1.95
C PRO A 5 43.60 -16.65 3.13
N HIS A 6 43.07 -16.74 4.35
CA HIS A 6 43.84 -16.53 5.57
C HIS A 6 44.54 -17.84 5.94
N ILE A 7 45.83 -17.79 6.29
CA ILE A 7 46.63 -18.96 6.68
C ILE A 7 46.85 -18.93 8.18
N ILE A 8 46.34 -19.98 8.86
CA ILE A 8 46.57 -20.22 10.29
C ILE A 8 47.67 -21.26 10.40
N LYS A 9 48.70 -20.98 11.22
CA LYS A 9 49.84 -21.88 11.47
C LYS A 9 49.79 -22.38 12.91
N GLU A 10 50.56 -23.45 13.16
CA GLU A 10 50.81 -24.00 14.52
C GLU A 10 49.56 -24.55 15.20
N LEU A 11 48.57 -25.02 14.45
CA LEU A 11 47.44 -25.76 15.00
C LEU A 11 47.91 -27.20 15.38
N GLU A 12 47.41 -27.71 16.50
CA GLU A 12 47.75 -29.06 16.96
C GLU A 12 47.02 -30.15 16.17
N VAL A 13 47.77 -31.11 15.62
CA VAL A 13 47.24 -32.28 14.91
C VAL A 13 46.31 -33.10 15.79
N GLY A 14 45.19 -33.54 15.24
CA GLY A 14 44.18 -34.35 15.93
C GLY A 14 43.22 -33.52 16.80
N LYS A 15 43.48 -32.25 17.01
CA LYS A 15 42.55 -31.37 17.73
C LYS A 15 41.43 -30.85 16.82
N LYS A 16 40.27 -30.64 17.46
CA LYS A 16 39.05 -30.09 16.87
C LYS A 16 39.03 -28.58 17.07
N TYR A 17 38.84 -27.84 15.99
CA TYR A 17 38.70 -26.38 15.98
C TYR A 17 37.37 -25.99 15.35
N THR A 18 36.84 -24.82 15.76
CA THR A 18 35.64 -24.23 15.17
C THR A 18 36.01 -22.86 14.57
N LEU A 19 35.70 -22.68 13.30
CA LEU A 19 35.72 -21.38 12.64
C LEU A 19 34.35 -20.76 12.80
N THR A 20 34.29 -19.53 13.32
CA THR A 20 33.06 -18.79 13.54
C THR A 20 33.19 -17.41 12.95
N GLU A 21 32.20 -16.99 12.18
CA GLU A 21 32.05 -15.60 11.76
C GLU A 21 31.36 -14.82 12.89
N THR A 22 31.88 -13.64 13.22
CA THR A 22 31.31 -12.78 14.28
C THR A 22 30.65 -11.52 13.74
N ILE A 23 31.01 -11.11 12.54
CA ILE A 23 30.47 -9.93 11.85
C ILE A 23 30.45 -10.25 10.36
N PRO A 24 29.26 -10.40 9.76
CA PRO A 24 29.13 -10.61 8.32
C PRO A 24 29.50 -9.33 7.55
N ALA A 25 29.79 -9.49 6.26
CA ALA A 25 29.94 -8.36 5.37
C ALA A 25 28.56 -7.68 5.12
N ASP A 26 28.57 -6.38 4.78
CA ASP A 26 27.34 -5.65 4.45
C ASP A 26 26.55 -6.37 3.36
N GLY A 27 25.26 -6.62 3.61
CA GLY A 27 24.37 -7.31 2.70
C GLY A 27 24.47 -8.85 2.74
N TYR A 28 25.20 -9.41 3.72
CA TYR A 28 25.30 -10.83 3.95
C TYR A 28 24.79 -11.19 5.35
N ALA A 29 24.32 -12.42 5.50
CA ALA A 29 23.98 -13.02 6.79
C ALA A 29 25.21 -13.73 7.36
N THR A 30 25.28 -13.79 8.68
CA THR A 30 26.36 -14.49 9.41
C THR A 30 26.39 -15.95 8.98
N ALA A 31 27.56 -16.43 8.52
CA ALA A 31 27.76 -17.81 8.14
C ALA A 31 27.67 -18.78 9.32
N GLU A 32 27.19 -19.99 9.05
CA GLU A 32 27.20 -21.06 10.03
C GLU A 32 28.65 -21.46 10.42
N SER A 33 28.87 -21.69 11.73
CA SER A 33 30.18 -22.11 12.23
C SER A 33 30.58 -23.47 11.67
N ILE A 34 31.84 -23.57 11.20
CA ILE A 34 32.40 -24.82 10.66
C ILE A 34 33.37 -25.41 11.68
N THR A 35 33.15 -26.69 11.98
CA THR A 35 34.07 -27.46 12.85
C THR A 35 34.90 -28.42 12.03
N PHE A 36 36.20 -28.43 12.24
CA PHE A 36 37.16 -29.29 11.56
C PHE A 36 38.20 -29.87 12.50
N VAL A 37 38.84 -30.96 12.10
CA VAL A 37 39.95 -31.58 12.82
C VAL A 37 41.21 -31.38 12.00
N VAL A 38 42.30 -31.00 12.65
CA VAL A 38 43.61 -30.85 11.97
C VAL A 38 44.19 -32.24 11.70
N GLU A 39 44.38 -32.53 10.42
CA GLU A 39 44.90 -33.81 9.93
C GLU A 39 46.42 -33.85 10.01
N ASN A 40 47.00 -35.06 10.17
CA ASN A 40 48.44 -35.30 10.15
C ASN A 40 48.91 -35.40 8.68
N THR A 41 49.06 -34.26 8.03
CA THR A 41 49.49 -34.15 6.61
C THR A 41 50.46 -33.00 6.44
N ALA A 42 51.35 -33.11 5.44
CA ALA A 42 52.22 -32.01 5.03
C ALA A 42 51.50 -31.02 4.08
N ASP A 43 50.32 -31.39 3.58
CA ASP A 43 49.51 -30.55 2.67
C ASP A 43 48.73 -29.50 3.46
N ILE A 44 48.43 -28.38 2.80
CA ILE A 44 47.57 -27.31 3.37
C ILE A 44 46.13 -27.84 3.41
N GLN A 45 45.58 -28.00 4.59
CA GLN A 45 44.18 -28.33 4.80
C GLN A 45 43.34 -27.04 4.56
N LYS A 46 42.32 -27.14 3.69
CA LYS A 46 41.44 -26.03 3.31
C LYS A 46 40.11 -26.15 4.04
N VAL A 47 39.68 -25.07 4.66
CA VAL A 47 38.34 -24.91 5.23
C VAL A 47 37.69 -23.70 4.58
N GLU A 48 36.50 -23.88 3.99
CA GLU A 48 35.77 -22.81 3.30
C GLU A 48 34.48 -22.54 4.05
N MET A 49 34.21 -21.26 4.34
CA MET A 49 32.96 -20.76 4.89
C MET A 49 32.27 -19.94 3.82
N GLN A 50 30.97 -20.11 3.68
CA GLN A 50 30.16 -19.39 2.68
C GLN A 50 29.08 -18.59 3.39
N ASP A 51 28.93 -17.35 2.99
CA ASP A 51 27.91 -16.43 3.48
C ASP A 51 26.75 -16.39 2.49
N ASP A 52 25.52 -16.41 2.98
CA ASP A 52 24.34 -16.13 2.20
C ASP A 52 24.06 -14.62 2.16
N THR A 53 23.49 -14.13 1.05
CA THR A 53 23.03 -12.75 0.98
C THR A 53 21.73 -12.58 1.75
N THR A 54 21.49 -11.40 2.32
CA THR A 54 20.15 -11.01 2.80
C THR A 54 19.22 -10.86 1.60
N LYS A 55 17.94 -11.26 1.76
CA LYS A 55 16.94 -11.29 0.69
C LYS A 55 15.61 -10.78 1.21
N ILE A 56 15.03 -9.78 0.56
CA ILE A 56 13.76 -9.18 0.93
C ILE A 56 12.80 -9.19 -0.26
N LEU A 57 11.56 -9.59 -0.02
CA LEU A 57 10.46 -9.52 -0.98
C LEU A 57 9.46 -8.47 -0.50
N ILE A 58 9.26 -7.40 -1.27
CA ILE A 58 8.41 -6.27 -0.91
C ILE A 58 7.15 -6.29 -1.77
N SER A 59 6.00 -6.48 -1.12
CA SER A 59 4.68 -6.42 -1.76
C SER A 59 4.04 -5.06 -1.56
N LYS A 60 3.52 -4.49 -2.65
CA LYS A 60 2.72 -3.27 -2.67
C LYS A 60 1.31 -3.63 -3.10
N VAL A 61 0.36 -3.73 -2.17
CA VAL A 61 -0.95 -4.34 -2.45
C VAL A 61 -2.13 -3.40 -2.21
N ASP A 62 -3.25 -3.72 -2.88
CA ASP A 62 -4.55 -3.10 -2.65
C ASP A 62 -5.10 -3.53 -1.28
N MET A 63 -5.37 -2.59 -0.38
CA MET A 63 -5.91 -2.86 0.94
C MET A 63 -7.28 -3.54 0.88
N THR A 64 -8.07 -3.31 -0.17
CA THR A 64 -9.44 -3.83 -0.29
C THR A 64 -9.47 -5.35 -0.44
N ASP A 65 -8.51 -5.94 -1.17
CA ASP A 65 -8.40 -7.39 -1.34
C ASP A 65 -7.17 -7.99 -0.64
N GLY A 66 -6.23 -7.16 -0.20
CA GLY A 66 -5.05 -7.54 0.58
C GLY A 66 -4.01 -8.36 -0.17
N SER A 67 -4.16 -8.55 -1.48
CA SER A 67 -3.35 -9.49 -2.28
C SER A 67 -2.98 -9.02 -3.68
N SER A 68 -3.79 -8.18 -4.33
CA SER A 68 -3.47 -7.69 -5.68
C SER A 68 -2.36 -6.65 -5.62
N GLU A 69 -1.25 -6.92 -6.31
CA GLU A 69 -0.15 -5.95 -6.42
C GLU A 69 -0.61 -4.68 -7.12
N VAL A 70 -0.34 -3.53 -6.50
CA VAL A 70 -0.65 -2.19 -7.02
C VAL A 70 0.48 -1.72 -7.91
N LYS A 71 0.24 -1.66 -9.21
CA LYS A 71 1.23 -1.29 -10.22
C LYS A 71 1.28 0.21 -10.44
N GLY A 72 2.50 0.77 -10.46
CA GLY A 72 2.77 2.17 -10.83
C GLY A 72 3.01 3.10 -9.65
N ALA A 73 3.10 2.59 -8.42
CA ALA A 73 3.55 3.33 -7.26
C ALA A 73 5.05 3.58 -7.31
N LYS A 74 5.51 4.77 -6.94
CA LYS A 74 6.94 5.09 -6.83
C LYS A 74 7.39 4.94 -5.39
N LEU A 75 8.34 4.03 -5.15
CA LEU A 75 8.74 3.54 -3.84
C LEU A 75 10.23 3.73 -3.59
N TYR A 76 10.58 3.90 -2.31
CA TYR A 76 11.96 4.01 -1.82
C TYR A 76 12.15 3.18 -0.57
N ILE A 77 13.32 2.57 -0.43
CA ILE A 77 13.85 2.07 0.83
C ILE A 77 14.82 3.11 1.37
N LEU A 78 14.58 3.57 2.59
CA LEU A 78 15.44 4.51 3.30
C LEU A 78 16.08 3.81 4.49
N ASN A 79 17.38 4.09 4.73
CA ASN A 79 18.05 3.66 5.95
C ASN A 79 17.67 4.57 7.15
N GLU A 80 18.23 4.33 8.33
CA GLU A 80 17.99 5.12 9.54
C GLU A 80 18.41 6.60 9.39
N ASN A 81 19.37 6.89 8.51
CA ASN A 81 19.81 8.24 8.20
C ASN A 81 18.93 8.94 7.14
N GLN A 82 17.84 8.30 6.69
CA GLN A 82 16.97 8.77 5.60
C GLN A 82 17.67 8.81 4.23
N GLU A 83 18.72 8.06 4.04
CA GLU A 83 19.40 7.91 2.75
C GLU A 83 18.70 6.83 1.92
N VAL A 84 18.57 7.08 0.61
CA VAL A 84 17.92 6.15 -0.32
C VAL A 84 18.87 4.97 -0.59
N MET A 85 18.42 3.78 -0.21
CA MET A 85 19.13 2.52 -0.46
C MET A 85 18.67 1.88 -1.77
N GLU A 86 17.36 1.98 -2.07
CA GLU A 86 16.72 1.41 -3.26
C GLU A 86 15.57 2.29 -3.70
N SER A 87 15.28 2.34 -5.00
CA SER A 87 14.09 3.02 -5.55
C SER A 87 13.57 2.31 -6.80
N TRP A 88 12.25 2.13 -6.89
CA TRP A 88 11.63 1.48 -8.04
C TRP A 88 10.19 1.96 -8.27
N THR A 89 9.62 1.53 -9.38
CA THR A 89 8.19 1.64 -9.63
C THR A 89 7.56 0.25 -9.49
N SER A 90 6.51 0.12 -8.67
CA SER A 90 5.86 -1.16 -8.43
C SER A 90 5.30 -1.79 -9.71
N GLY A 91 5.42 -3.10 -9.80
CA GLY A 91 4.94 -3.94 -10.89
C GLY A 91 3.67 -4.71 -10.53
N ASP A 92 3.46 -5.82 -11.24
CA ASP A 92 2.41 -6.82 -10.98
C ASP A 92 2.92 -8.03 -10.18
N GLN A 93 4.16 -7.93 -9.67
CA GLN A 93 4.81 -8.88 -8.79
C GLN A 93 5.51 -8.13 -7.65
N PRO A 94 5.72 -8.78 -6.49
CA PRO A 94 6.54 -8.22 -5.43
C PRO A 94 7.94 -7.82 -5.92
N HIS A 95 8.50 -6.76 -5.36
CA HIS A 95 9.86 -6.31 -5.66
C HIS A 95 10.88 -7.10 -4.82
N TYR A 96 11.88 -7.67 -5.48
CA TYR A 96 12.94 -8.43 -4.82
C TYR A 96 14.19 -7.56 -4.65
N VAL A 97 14.68 -7.49 -3.41
CA VAL A 97 15.90 -6.77 -3.05
C VAL A 97 16.88 -7.75 -2.43
N GLU A 98 18.12 -7.69 -2.85
CA GLU A 98 19.21 -8.53 -2.37
C GLU A 98 20.36 -7.67 -1.84
N LYS A 99 21.07 -8.19 -0.85
CA LYS A 99 22.25 -7.52 -0.24
C LYS A 99 21.95 -6.19 0.46
N LEU A 100 20.76 -6.04 1.02
CA LEU A 100 20.49 -4.92 1.91
C LEU A 100 21.14 -5.23 3.28
N PRO A 101 21.99 -4.37 3.84
CA PRO A 101 22.64 -4.61 5.14
C PRO A 101 21.63 -4.91 6.24
N ILE A 102 22.04 -5.71 7.24
CA ILE A 102 21.23 -5.98 8.43
C ILE A 102 20.92 -4.66 9.13
N GLY A 103 19.64 -4.40 9.46
CA GLY A 103 19.22 -3.15 10.07
C GLY A 103 17.75 -2.82 9.88
N THR A 104 17.37 -1.64 10.35
CA THR A 104 16.00 -1.13 10.25
C THR A 104 15.87 -0.15 9.07
N TYR A 105 14.81 -0.31 8.30
CA TYR A 105 14.55 0.47 7.10
C TYR A 105 13.14 1.03 7.08
N THR A 106 12.95 2.11 6.34
CA THR A 106 11.66 2.71 6.06
C THR A 106 11.31 2.52 4.58
N LEU A 107 10.16 1.89 4.31
CA LEU A 107 9.53 1.87 3.01
C LEU A 107 8.67 3.13 2.88
N LEU A 108 8.97 3.94 1.86
CA LEU A 108 8.30 5.21 1.57
C LEU A 108 7.67 5.14 0.18
N GLU A 109 6.40 5.52 0.07
CA GLU A 109 5.76 5.82 -1.19
C GLU A 109 5.80 7.32 -1.47
N GLU A 110 6.30 7.71 -2.63
CA GLU A 110 6.31 9.11 -3.10
C GLU A 110 5.02 9.44 -3.84
N THR A 111 4.57 8.54 -4.71
CA THR A 111 3.34 8.69 -5.49
C THR A 111 2.60 7.37 -5.61
N ALA A 112 1.28 7.41 -5.45
CA ALA A 112 0.39 6.30 -5.71
C ALA A 112 -0.19 6.37 -7.14
N PRO A 113 -0.54 5.24 -7.76
CA PRO A 113 -1.16 5.25 -9.07
C PRO A 113 -2.61 5.71 -9.01
N LYS A 114 -3.17 6.05 -10.19
CA LYS A 114 -4.54 6.55 -10.32
C LYS A 114 -5.56 5.71 -9.57
N GLY A 115 -6.34 6.37 -8.72
CA GLY A 115 -7.41 5.77 -7.92
C GLY A 115 -7.00 5.32 -6.53
N TYR A 116 -5.71 5.41 -6.22
CA TYR A 116 -5.16 5.10 -4.90
C TYR A 116 -4.65 6.36 -4.18
N ILE A 117 -4.49 6.23 -2.88
CA ILE A 117 -3.96 7.26 -1.99
C ILE A 117 -2.58 6.81 -1.50
N VAL A 118 -1.63 7.75 -1.45
CA VAL A 118 -0.28 7.48 -0.94
C VAL A 118 -0.35 6.86 0.45
N ALA A 119 0.25 5.69 0.59
CA ALA A 119 0.28 4.94 1.84
C ALA A 119 1.15 5.63 2.91
N ASN A 120 0.85 5.32 4.17
CA ASN A 120 1.73 5.66 5.27
C ASN A 120 3.06 4.90 5.15
N LYS A 121 4.14 5.52 5.64
CA LYS A 121 5.44 4.86 5.72
C LYS A 121 5.35 3.57 6.54
N VAL A 122 6.07 2.53 6.07
CA VAL A 122 6.18 1.25 6.77
C VAL A 122 7.62 1.04 7.20
N THR A 123 7.83 0.72 8.48
CA THR A 123 9.15 0.32 8.98
C THR A 123 9.28 -1.20 8.93
N PHE A 124 10.40 -1.72 8.45
CA PHE A 124 10.73 -3.14 8.43
C PHE A 124 12.18 -3.38 8.84
N GLU A 125 12.48 -4.60 9.27
CA GLU A 125 13.81 -5.02 9.70
C GLU A 125 14.39 -6.03 8.70
N VAL A 126 15.64 -5.85 8.32
CA VAL A 126 16.46 -6.85 7.63
C VAL A 126 17.22 -7.63 8.70
N LYS A 127 16.83 -8.88 8.90
CA LYS A 127 17.41 -9.78 9.91
C LYS A 127 18.63 -10.51 9.36
N ASP A 128 19.45 -10.98 10.31
CA ASP A 128 20.62 -11.82 10.04
C ASP A 128 20.20 -13.24 9.62
N THR A 129 19.79 -13.37 8.35
CA THR A 129 19.43 -14.65 7.74
C THR A 129 19.54 -14.59 6.21
N GLY A 130 19.93 -15.69 5.58
CA GLY A 130 19.89 -15.90 4.15
C GLY A 130 18.50 -16.27 3.61
N ASP A 131 17.49 -16.49 4.47
CA ASP A 131 16.12 -16.73 4.06
C ASP A 131 15.47 -15.50 3.45
N VAL A 132 14.47 -15.72 2.57
CA VAL A 132 13.69 -14.62 2.01
C VAL A 132 12.76 -14.04 3.07
N GLN A 133 12.96 -12.78 3.41
CA GLN A 133 12.15 -12.01 4.33
C GLN A 133 11.09 -11.21 3.58
N GLY A 134 9.99 -10.81 4.24
CA GLY A 134 8.89 -10.09 3.62
C GLY A 134 8.65 -8.72 4.25
N ALA A 135 8.34 -7.72 3.41
CA ALA A 135 7.74 -6.46 3.83
C ALA A 135 6.51 -6.17 2.97
N LYS A 136 5.50 -5.51 3.54
CA LYS A 136 4.23 -5.23 2.87
C LYS A 136 3.83 -3.78 3.09
N MET A 137 3.39 -3.11 2.02
CA MET A 137 2.74 -1.81 2.06
C MET A 137 1.38 -1.90 1.38
N GLU A 138 0.37 -1.29 1.96
CA GLU A 138 -1.01 -1.36 1.49
C GLU A 138 -1.50 0.02 1.07
N ASP A 139 -2.14 0.10 -0.12
CA ASP A 139 -2.78 1.30 -0.62
C ASP A 139 -4.28 1.26 -0.42
N GLU A 140 -4.83 2.37 0.05
CA GLU A 140 -6.26 2.61 0.08
C GLU A 140 -6.74 3.15 -1.27
N GLN A 141 -7.91 2.69 -1.71
CA GLN A 141 -8.59 3.27 -2.86
C GLN A 141 -9.22 4.61 -2.48
N ALA A 142 -9.12 5.61 -3.36
CA ALA A 142 -9.85 6.86 -3.21
C ALA A 142 -11.37 6.62 -3.22
N MET A 143 -12.10 7.34 -2.38
CA MET A 143 -13.55 7.22 -2.22
C MET A 143 -14.26 8.50 -2.66
N GLY A 144 -15.54 8.42 -2.90
CA GLY A 144 -16.40 9.55 -3.24
C GLY A 144 -17.54 9.73 -2.24
N LYS A 145 -17.94 10.97 -1.98
CA LYS A 145 -19.06 11.35 -1.12
C LYS A 145 -19.97 12.31 -1.87
N VAL A 146 -21.27 12.06 -1.82
CA VAL A 146 -22.30 12.98 -2.35
C VAL A 146 -22.69 13.96 -1.26
N ILE A 147 -22.67 15.23 -1.58
CA ILE A 147 -23.19 16.34 -0.77
C ILE A 147 -24.40 16.93 -1.48
N LEU A 148 -25.51 17.07 -0.79
CA LEU A 148 -26.75 17.57 -1.30
C LEU A 148 -27.24 18.78 -0.51
N ASN A 149 -27.57 19.88 -1.21
CA ASN A 149 -28.25 21.05 -0.67
C ASN A 149 -29.59 21.20 -1.38
N LYS A 150 -30.67 21.22 -0.62
CA LYS A 150 -32.04 21.33 -1.13
C LYS A 150 -32.72 22.62 -0.63
N THR A 151 -33.17 23.44 -1.57
CA THR A 151 -33.84 24.71 -1.26
C THR A 151 -35.15 24.86 -2.04
N ASP A 152 -36.06 25.66 -1.51
CA ASP A 152 -37.24 26.13 -2.24
C ASP A 152 -36.81 27.04 -3.36
N LYS A 153 -37.37 26.85 -4.55
CA LYS A 153 -37.00 27.56 -5.79
C LYS A 153 -37.24 29.06 -5.71
N ASP A 154 -38.35 29.48 -5.08
CA ASP A 154 -38.80 30.88 -5.06
C ASP A 154 -38.22 31.61 -3.84
N THR A 155 -38.35 31.05 -2.67
CA THR A 155 -37.97 31.70 -1.41
C THR A 155 -36.49 31.49 -1.02
N LYS A 156 -35.80 30.55 -1.70
CA LYS A 156 -34.43 30.12 -1.40
C LYS A 156 -34.22 29.55 0.01
N LYS A 157 -35.30 29.26 0.74
CA LYS A 157 -35.23 28.68 2.08
C LYS A 157 -34.84 27.20 2.00
N PRO A 158 -34.04 26.70 2.97
CA PRO A 158 -33.71 25.31 3.05
C PRO A 158 -34.95 24.42 3.25
N MET A 159 -34.95 23.27 2.61
CA MET A 159 -36.05 22.30 2.69
C MET A 159 -35.63 21.09 3.54
N LYS A 160 -36.18 20.99 4.74
CA LYS A 160 -35.92 19.87 5.67
C LYS A 160 -36.86 18.69 5.41
N GLY A 161 -36.32 17.47 5.37
CA GLY A 161 -37.10 16.23 5.34
C GLY A 161 -37.43 15.75 3.90
N VAL A 162 -36.78 16.30 2.90
CA VAL A 162 -36.83 15.79 1.53
C VAL A 162 -35.95 14.54 1.47
N GLU A 163 -36.45 13.44 0.86
CA GLU A 163 -35.74 12.17 0.78
C GLU A 163 -35.23 11.91 -0.64
N PHE A 164 -33.99 11.45 -0.73
CA PHE A 164 -33.33 11.07 -1.97
C PHE A 164 -32.79 9.65 -1.88
N ALA A 165 -32.95 8.87 -2.94
CA ALA A 165 -32.29 7.58 -3.08
C ALA A 165 -30.99 7.73 -3.88
N LEU A 166 -29.85 7.34 -3.28
CA LEU A 166 -28.60 7.10 -3.99
C LEU A 166 -28.60 5.66 -4.46
N CYS A 167 -28.49 5.45 -5.78
CA CYS A 167 -28.60 4.14 -6.42
C CYS A 167 -27.31 3.80 -7.19
N ASP A 168 -27.10 2.50 -7.42
CA ASP A 168 -26.13 2.04 -8.42
C ASP A 168 -26.65 2.28 -9.85
N SER A 169 -25.83 2.03 -10.86
CA SER A 169 -26.15 2.19 -12.28
C SER A 169 -27.29 1.28 -12.78
N LYS A 170 -27.76 0.32 -11.97
CA LYS A 170 -28.88 -0.58 -12.27
C LYS A 170 -30.16 -0.18 -11.52
N GLY A 171 -30.13 0.93 -10.78
CA GLY A 171 -31.25 1.44 -10.01
C GLY A 171 -31.45 0.80 -8.63
N LYS A 172 -30.53 -0.07 -8.18
CA LYS A 172 -30.59 -0.62 -6.81
C LYS A 172 -30.24 0.50 -5.82
N VAL A 173 -31.12 0.76 -4.86
CA VAL A 173 -30.91 1.71 -3.77
C VAL A 173 -29.77 1.24 -2.88
N LEU A 174 -28.75 2.10 -2.72
CA LEU A 174 -27.60 1.89 -1.85
C LEU A 174 -27.78 2.61 -0.51
N GLU A 175 -28.35 3.82 -0.55
CA GLU A 175 -28.60 4.66 0.60
C GLU A 175 -29.76 5.61 0.36
N THR A 176 -30.48 5.97 1.44
CA THR A 176 -31.47 7.05 1.44
C THR A 176 -30.91 8.23 2.21
N LEU A 177 -30.84 9.38 1.56
CA LEU A 177 -30.42 10.65 2.14
C LEU A 177 -31.66 11.48 2.51
N VAL A 178 -31.66 12.06 3.70
CA VAL A 178 -32.76 12.92 4.18
C VAL A 178 -32.20 14.28 4.57
N THR A 179 -32.74 15.35 3.97
CA THR A 179 -32.24 16.69 4.24
C THR A 179 -32.56 17.15 5.66
N ASP A 180 -31.59 17.80 6.29
CA ASP A 180 -31.70 18.38 7.63
C ASP A 180 -32.35 19.76 7.64
N SER A 181 -32.30 20.47 8.79
CA SER A 181 -32.86 21.83 8.93
C SER A 181 -32.18 22.90 8.07
N ALA A 182 -30.97 22.64 7.59
CA ALA A 182 -30.23 23.48 6.66
C ALA A 182 -30.50 23.09 5.19
N GLY A 183 -31.38 22.10 4.93
CA GLY A 183 -31.59 21.53 3.61
C GLY A 183 -30.43 20.65 3.12
N HIS A 184 -29.56 20.25 4.01
CA HIS A 184 -28.31 19.54 3.72
C HIS A 184 -28.45 18.04 3.99
N ALA A 185 -27.81 17.22 3.15
CA ALA A 185 -27.59 15.80 3.40
C ALA A 185 -26.26 15.33 2.81
N GLU A 186 -25.63 14.34 3.45
CA GLU A 186 -24.39 13.72 2.98
C GLU A 186 -24.55 12.20 2.88
N SER A 187 -23.91 11.60 1.89
CA SER A 187 -23.81 10.15 1.78
C SER A 187 -22.65 9.60 2.61
N LYS A 188 -22.64 8.29 2.79
CA LYS A 188 -21.40 7.55 3.13
C LYS A 188 -20.40 7.67 1.98
N ASN A 189 -19.17 7.20 2.25
CA ASN A 189 -18.15 7.08 1.21
C ASN A 189 -18.43 5.86 0.31
N TYR A 190 -18.31 6.06 -1.00
CA TYR A 190 -18.51 5.05 -2.03
C TYR A 190 -17.29 4.91 -2.93
N PRO A 191 -17.00 3.73 -3.51
CA PRO A 191 -15.92 3.54 -4.46
C PRO A 191 -16.06 4.47 -5.68
N ILE A 192 -14.98 5.12 -6.09
CA ILE A 192 -15.02 5.99 -7.29
C ILE A 192 -14.89 5.20 -8.60
N ALA A 193 -14.31 4.00 -8.52
CA ALA A 193 -13.99 3.18 -9.69
C ALA A 193 -14.04 1.68 -9.37
N THR A 194 -14.04 0.89 -10.44
CA THR A 194 -13.75 -0.54 -10.35
C THR A 194 -12.25 -0.77 -10.55
N PHE A 195 -11.69 -1.70 -9.77
CA PHE A 195 -10.31 -2.14 -9.87
C PHE A 195 -10.24 -3.60 -10.32
N LYS A 196 -9.15 -3.98 -10.94
CA LYS A 196 -8.84 -5.36 -11.28
C LYS A 196 -7.34 -5.55 -11.25
N ASN A 197 -6.86 -6.53 -10.50
CA ASN A 197 -5.44 -6.79 -10.28
C ASN A 197 -4.69 -5.51 -9.86
N GLY A 198 -5.14 -4.83 -8.81
CA GLY A 198 -4.54 -3.61 -8.28
C GLY A 198 -4.52 -2.40 -9.24
N GLN A 199 -5.35 -2.39 -10.29
CA GLN A 199 -5.37 -1.31 -11.28
C GLN A 199 -6.75 -0.71 -11.46
N TYR A 200 -6.83 0.62 -11.53
CA TYR A 200 -8.02 1.36 -11.93
C TYR A 200 -8.49 0.92 -13.31
N LYS A 201 -9.78 0.58 -13.46
CA LYS A 201 -10.37 0.19 -14.74
C LYS A 201 -11.34 1.23 -15.30
N LYS A 202 -12.37 1.57 -14.55
CA LYS A 202 -13.37 2.56 -15.01
C LYS A 202 -14.06 3.22 -13.81
N ALA A 203 -14.48 4.48 -13.99
CA ALA A 203 -15.32 5.17 -13.02
C ALA A 203 -16.66 4.43 -12.82
N ILE A 204 -17.17 4.48 -11.60
CA ILE A 204 -18.50 3.99 -11.25
C ILE A 204 -19.50 5.16 -11.43
N THR A 205 -20.65 4.86 -12.04
CA THR A 205 -21.77 5.80 -12.14
C THR A 205 -22.79 5.47 -11.07
N TYR A 206 -23.16 6.49 -10.29
CA TYR A 206 -24.27 6.48 -9.34
C TYR A 206 -25.42 7.31 -9.88
N ILE A 207 -26.62 7.10 -9.37
CA ILE A 207 -27.82 7.85 -9.72
C ILE A 207 -28.44 8.35 -8.42
N LEU A 208 -28.60 9.67 -8.31
CA LEU A 208 -29.36 10.30 -7.23
C LEU A 208 -30.72 10.75 -7.75
N LYS A 209 -31.81 10.43 -7.05
CA LYS A 209 -33.16 10.85 -7.37
C LYS A 209 -33.97 11.15 -6.14
N GLU A 210 -34.82 12.16 -6.20
CA GLU A 210 -35.77 12.47 -5.16
C GLU A 210 -36.85 11.37 -5.07
N THR A 211 -37.16 10.92 -3.87
CA THR A 211 -38.13 9.85 -3.62
C THR A 211 -39.32 10.33 -2.80
N LYS A 212 -39.13 11.45 -2.06
CA LYS A 212 -40.20 12.10 -1.31
C LYS A 212 -39.89 13.57 -1.13
N THR A 213 -40.88 14.43 -1.41
CA THR A 213 -40.82 15.87 -1.15
C THR A 213 -41.75 16.27 -0.01
N LEU A 214 -41.87 17.58 0.26
CA LEU A 214 -42.75 18.14 1.29
C LEU A 214 -44.18 18.37 0.74
N ASP A 215 -45.14 18.46 1.65
CA ASP A 215 -46.51 18.79 1.28
C ASP A 215 -46.58 20.15 0.58
N GLY A 216 -47.28 20.19 -0.55
CA GLY A 216 -47.43 21.38 -1.41
C GLY A 216 -46.34 21.53 -2.45
N TYR A 217 -45.36 20.65 -2.53
CA TYR A 217 -44.34 20.62 -3.57
C TYR A 217 -44.54 19.45 -4.52
N GLN A 218 -44.14 19.63 -5.77
CA GLN A 218 -44.11 18.54 -6.76
C GLN A 218 -42.81 17.77 -6.61
N LEU A 219 -42.89 16.42 -6.68
CA LEU A 219 -41.73 15.54 -6.70
C LEU A 219 -40.90 15.81 -7.96
N ASP A 220 -39.58 16.01 -7.79
CA ASP A 220 -38.65 16.08 -8.91
C ASP A 220 -38.20 14.68 -9.32
N GLU A 221 -38.71 14.18 -10.44
CA GLU A 221 -38.38 12.84 -10.97
C GLU A 221 -37.05 12.79 -11.72
N THR A 222 -36.27 13.90 -11.73
CA THR A 222 -34.98 13.98 -12.43
C THR A 222 -33.96 13.03 -11.82
N GLU A 223 -33.32 12.21 -12.68
CA GLU A 223 -32.21 11.36 -12.28
C GLU A 223 -30.87 12.10 -12.51
N HIS A 224 -30.13 12.34 -11.43
CA HIS A 224 -28.81 12.96 -11.47
C HIS A 224 -27.74 11.89 -11.51
N LYS A 225 -27.02 11.79 -12.64
CA LYS A 225 -25.88 10.87 -12.80
C LYS A 225 -24.64 11.47 -12.17
N ILE A 226 -24.01 10.71 -11.28
CA ILE A 226 -22.84 11.11 -10.51
C ILE A 226 -21.68 10.18 -10.85
N GLN A 227 -20.53 10.78 -11.20
CA GLN A 227 -19.24 10.10 -11.28
C GLN A 227 -18.22 10.95 -10.51
N PHE A 228 -17.47 10.32 -9.64
CA PHE A 228 -16.39 10.98 -8.90
C PHE A 228 -15.14 10.99 -9.77
N GLU A 229 -14.64 12.18 -10.09
CA GLU A 229 -13.39 12.31 -10.83
C GLU A 229 -12.20 12.27 -9.88
N TYR A 230 -11.30 11.30 -10.10
CA TYR A 230 -10.07 11.20 -9.31
C TYR A 230 -9.22 12.47 -9.46
N VAL A 231 -8.89 13.09 -8.31
CA VAL A 231 -8.16 14.37 -8.25
C VAL A 231 -6.65 14.13 -8.20
N ASN A 232 -6.19 13.47 -7.15
CA ASN A 232 -4.78 13.12 -6.93
C ASN A 232 -4.65 12.08 -5.81
N ASP A 233 -3.43 11.62 -5.58
CA ASP A 233 -3.08 10.59 -4.59
C ASP A 233 -3.03 11.08 -3.13
N ARG A 234 -3.48 12.31 -2.85
CA ARG A 234 -3.55 12.92 -1.51
C ARG A 234 -4.96 13.36 -1.14
N THR A 235 -5.95 13.05 -2.00
CA THR A 235 -7.37 13.37 -1.77
C THR A 235 -8.14 12.08 -1.52
N PRO A 236 -8.26 11.63 -0.25
CA PRO A 236 -8.85 10.33 0.08
C PRO A 236 -10.35 10.27 -0.17
N VAL A 237 -11.05 11.41 -0.04
CA VAL A 237 -12.48 11.50 -0.31
C VAL A 237 -12.75 12.67 -1.27
N ILE A 238 -13.39 12.34 -2.40
CA ILE A 238 -13.76 13.29 -3.43
C ILE A 238 -15.23 13.64 -3.23
N GLU A 239 -15.53 14.90 -2.97
CA GLU A 239 -16.88 15.39 -2.75
C GLU A 239 -17.54 15.79 -4.09
N TYR A 240 -18.78 15.36 -4.26
CA TYR A 240 -19.65 15.76 -5.38
C TYR A 240 -20.87 16.50 -4.82
N THR A 241 -20.91 17.82 -5.00
CA THR A 241 -21.99 18.66 -4.47
C THR A 241 -23.08 18.88 -5.51
N LEU A 242 -24.33 18.72 -5.07
CA LEU A 242 -25.55 19.02 -5.83
C LEU A 242 -26.38 20.06 -5.09
N ASP A 243 -26.67 21.17 -5.77
CA ASP A 243 -27.59 22.21 -5.30
C ASP A 243 -28.90 22.07 -6.07
N LEU A 244 -29.95 21.56 -5.41
CA LEU A 244 -31.24 21.22 -6.01
C LEU A 244 -32.35 22.11 -5.43
N THR A 245 -33.39 22.36 -6.25
CA THR A 245 -34.55 23.17 -5.86
C THR A 245 -35.87 22.47 -6.20
N ASN A 246 -36.91 22.72 -5.42
CA ASN A 246 -38.31 22.42 -5.79
C ASN A 246 -39.11 23.72 -5.86
#